data_32518e38cbafce3947f27014a917d90c
#
_entry.id   32518e38cbafce3947f27014a917d90c
#
_cell.length_a   1.000
_cell.length_b   1.000
_cell.length_c   1.000
_cell.angle_alpha   90.00
_cell.angle_beta   90.00
_cell.angle_gamma   90.00
#
_symmetry.space_group_name_H-M   'P 1'
#
loop_
_entity.id
_entity.type
_entity.pdbx_description
1 polymer ?
#
loop_
_entity_poly.entity_id
_entity_poly.type
_entity_poly.pdbx_seq_one_letter_code
_entity_poly.pdbx_strand_id
1 'polypeptide(L)'
;MKKVAIIDYGAGNLHSVMYALERLGVDPIITDNKSVLSNADLVIFPGVGHAQAAMKALHAKELVDFIPTLKQPVLGICLGMQLMCRHTEEGDVDGLGIFDVDVLRFKGDFKVPHMGWNGLLEGRSILENIENDVYFVHSYYVPVVSETIAITDYNGTFSAALQKDNFYACQFHPEKSGVSGEQILKNFLKK
;
A
#
# COMPACT_ATOMS: atom_id res chain seq x y z
N MET A 1 20.85 8.41 -8.95
CA MET A 1 19.38 8.21 -9.00
C MET A 1 19.05 7.02 -8.12
N LYS A 2 18.01 7.07 -7.27
CA LYS A 2 17.64 5.93 -6.42
C LYS A 2 17.12 4.77 -7.27
N LYS A 3 17.52 3.55 -6.93
CA LYS A 3 17.00 2.32 -7.53
C LYS A 3 15.66 1.98 -6.88
N VAL A 4 14.58 2.01 -7.63
CA VAL A 4 13.24 1.66 -7.16
C VAL A 4 12.83 0.32 -7.75
N ALA A 5 12.40 -0.62 -6.91
CA ALA A 5 11.85 -1.89 -7.34
C ALA A 5 10.35 -1.97 -7.03
N ILE A 6 9.59 -2.56 -7.95
CA ILE A 6 8.18 -2.89 -7.77
C ILE A 6 8.07 -4.40 -7.67
N ILE A 7 7.48 -4.90 -6.59
CA ILE A 7 7.30 -6.34 -6.37
C ILE A 7 6.29 -6.90 -7.38
N ASP A 8 6.75 -7.86 -8.19
CA ASP A 8 5.90 -8.63 -9.10
C ASP A 8 5.58 -10.01 -8.51
N TYR A 9 4.43 -10.14 -7.91
CA TYR A 9 3.93 -11.45 -7.46
C TYR A 9 2.80 -12.02 -8.36
N GLY A 10 2.62 -11.43 -9.54
CA GLY A 10 1.61 -11.86 -10.51
C GLY A 10 0.24 -11.24 -10.30
N ALA A 11 0.12 -10.27 -9.38
CA ALA A 11 -1.08 -9.47 -9.16
C ALA A 11 -0.69 -8.00 -8.93
N GLY A 12 -1.63 -7.10 -9.13
CA GLY A 12 -1.39 -5.69 -8.95
C GLY A 12 -1.45 -4.88 -10.25
N ASN A 13 -1.71 -3.59 -10.12
CA ASN A 13 -1.67 -2.65 -11.23
C ASN A 13 -0.23 -2.10 -11.40
N LEU A 14 0.73 -2.99 -11.69
CA LEU A 14 2.16 -2.71 -11.74
C LEU A 14 2.47 -1.54 -12.70
N HIS A 15 1.85 -1.56 -13.89
CA HIS A 15 2.12 -0.55 -14.92
C HIS A 15 1.62 0.85 -14.54
N SER A 16 0.49 0.97 -13.83
CA SER A 16 0.02 2.28 -13.36
C SER A 16 0.97 2.89 -12.34
N VAL A 17 1.53 2.07 -11.44
CA VAL A 17 2.55 2.51 -10.49
C VAL A 17 3.85 2.87 -11.21
N MET A 18 4.28 2.03 -12.17
CA MET A 18 5.45 2.29 -13.02
C MET A 18 5.32 3.64 -13.73
N TYR A 19 4.23 3.87 -14.47
CA TYR A 19 4.00 5.14 -15.16
C TYR A 19 3.93 6.36 -14.23
N ALA A 20 3.40 6.19 -13.01
CA ALA A 20 3.41 7.26 -12.02
C ALA A 20 4.84 7.64 -11.58
N LEU A 21 5.73 6.65 -11.42
CA LEU A 21 7.14 6.87 -11.09
C LEU A 21 7.92 7.44 -12.28
N GLU A 22 7.68 6.97 -13.51
CA GLU A 22 8.28 7.50 -14.71
C GLU A 22 7.97 9.00 -14.93
N ARG A 23 6.73 9.43 -14.64
CA ARG A 23 6.38 10.86 -14.66
C ARG A 23 7.18 11.69 -13.64
N LEU A 24 7.67 11.05 -12.58
CA LEU A 24 8.56 11.67 -11.58
C LEU A 24 10.05 11.55 -11.92
N GLY A 25 10.37 11.03 -13.11
CA GLY A 25 11.75 10.85 -13.58
C GLY A 25 12.46 9.64 -12.98
N VAL A 26 11.72 8.66 -12.46
CA VAL A 26 12.24 7.42 -11.90
C VAL A 26 11.90 6.27 -12.84
N ASP A 27 12.90 5.45 -13.21
CA ASP A 27 12.73 4.22 -13.98
C ASP A 27 12.77 3.01 -13.04
N PRO A 28 11.61 2.45 -12.63
CA PRO A 28 11.56 1.37 -11.66
C PRO A 28 11.76 0.01 -12.34
N ILE A 29 12.27 -0.97 -11.56
CA ILE A 29 12.42 -2.36 -11.99
C ILE A 29 11.26 -3.17 -11.43
N ILE A 30 10.43 -3.77 -12.29
CA ILE A 30 9.39 -4.73 -11.90
C ILE A 30 10.05 -6.11 -11.79
N THR A 31 9.98 -6.74 -10.59
CA THR A 31 10.71 -7.99 -10.35
C THR A 31 10.17 -8.77 -9.15
N ASP A 32 10.33 -10.10 -9.18
CA ASP A 32 10.19 -11.02 -8.04
C ASP A 32 11.55 -11.52 -7.52
N ASN A 33 12.64 -11.10 -8.14
CA ASN A 33 13.99 -11.52 -7.77
C ASN A 33 14.39 -10.90 -6.42
N LYS A 34 14.54 -11.75 -5.40
CA LYS A 34 14.89 -11.35 -4.02
C LYS A 34 16.20 -10.55 -3.94
N SER A 35 17.21 -10.88 -4.77
CA SER A 35 18.47 -10.14 -4.78
C SER A 35 18.28 -8.73 -5.35
N VAL A 36 17.49 -8.56 -6.40
CA VAL A 36 17.17 -7.22 -6.96
C VAL A 36 16.39 -6.41 -5.95
N LEU A 37 15.37 -7.00 -5.32
CA LEU A 37 14.57 -6.37 -4.27
C LEU A 37 15.45 -5.93 -3.08
N SER A 38 16.35 -6.78 -2.59
CA SER A 38 17.25 -6.45 -1.46
C SER A 38 18.26 -5.34 -1.79
N ASN A 39 18.65 -5.18 -3.06
CA ASN A 39 19.62 -4.18 -3.50
C ASN A 39 18.96 -2.89 -4.02
N ALA A 40 17.65 -2.79 -4.00
CA ALA A 40 16.93 -1.56 -4.30
C ALA A 40 17.04 -0.57 -3.14
N ASP A 41 17.05 0.74 -3.43
CA ASP A 41 17.02 1.78 -2.41
C ASP A 41 15.62 1.95 -1.82
N LEU A 42 14.60 1.67 -2.63
CA LEU A 42 13.18 1.76 -2.27
C LEU A 42 12.41 0.61 -2.94
N VAL A 43 11.41 0.08 -2.24
CA VAL A 43 10.55 -0.99 -2.76
C VAL A 43 9.09 -0.54 -2.71
N ILE A 44 8.33 -0.83 -3.76
CA ILE A 44 6.88 -0.65 -3.79
C ILE A 44 6.22 -2.02 -3.86
N PHE A 45 5.24 -2.24 -3.01
CA PHE A 45 4.42 -3.44 -2.95
C PHE A 45 2.98 -3.11 -3.32
N PRO A 46 2.65 -3.04 -4.62
CA PRO A 46 1.30 -2.76 -5.07
C PRO A 46 0.42 -3.98 -4.91
N GLY A 47 -0.89 -3.76 -4.83
CA GLY A 47 -1.84 -4.86 -4.83
C GLY A 47 -3.22 -4.44 -5.29
N VAL A 48 -3.83 -5.27 -6.12
CA VAL A 48 -5.25 -5.22 -6.51
C VAL A 48 -5.79 -6.65 -6.61
N GLY A 49 -7.10 -6.80 -6.49
CA GLY A 49 -7.76 -8.09 -6.56
C GLY A 49 -8.11 -8.65 -5.18
N HIS A 50 -7.95 -9.95 -4.98
CA HIS A 50 -8.42 -10.67 -3.79
C HIS A 50 -7.25 -11.14 -2.91
N ALA A 51 -7.31 -10.91 -1.61
CA ALA A 51 -6.21 -11.19 -0.67
C ALA A 51 -5.74 -12.64 -0.68
N GLN A 52 -6.66 -13.60 -0.66
CA GLN A 52 -6.31 -15.02 -0.68
C GLN A 52 -5.53 -15.42 -1.94
N ALA A 53 -5.94 -14.91 -3.11
CA ALA A 53 -5.24 -15.17 -4.37
C ALA A 53 -3.83 -14.53 -4.36
N ALA A 54 -3.73 -13.32 -3.82
CA ALA A 54 -2.47 -12.61 -3.68
C ALA A 54 -1.51 -13.33 -2.73
N MET A 55 -1.97 -13.78 -1.55
CA MET A 55 -1.15 -14.54 -0.61
C MET A 55 -0.69 -15.87 -1.21
N LYS A 56 -1.56 -16.58 -1.95
CA LYS A 56 -1.17 -17.79 -2.68
C LYS A 56 -0.05 -17.52 -3.69
N ALA A 57 -0.11 -16.42 -4.40
CA ALA A 57 0.92 -16.01 -5.37
C ALA A 57 2.24 -15.63 -4.68
N LEU A 58 2.19 -14.94 -3.53
CA LEU A 58 3.36 -14.61 -2.71
C LEU A 58 4.04 -15.88 -2.15
N HIS A 59 3.25 -16.85 -1.69
CA HIS A 59 3.77 -18.16 -1.25
C HIS A 59 4.47 -18.89 -2.40
N ALA A 60 3.86 -18.95 -3.58
CA ALA A 60 4.44 -19.63 -4.75
C ALA A 60 5.78 -19.02 -5.19
N LYS A 61 6.00 -17.73 -4.92
CA LYS A 61 7.26 -17.01 -5.19
C LYS A 61 8.18 -16.92 -3.96
N GLU A 62 7.82 -17.56 -2.86
CA GLU A 62 8.56 -17.52 -1.58
C GLU A 62 8.84 -16.09 -1.08
N LEU A 63 7.91 -15.17 -1.29
CA LEU A 63 8.04 -13.76 -0.93
C LEU A 63 7.45 -13.45 0.45
N VAL A 64 6.62 -14.33 1.03
CA VAL A 64 5.92 -14.11 2.31
C VAL A 64 6.92 -13.85 3.45
N ASP A 65 7.88 -14.74 3.65
CA ASP A 65 8.89 -14.60 4.70
C ASP A 65 10.00 -13.60 4.31
N PHE A 66 10.14 -13.30 3.03
CA PHE A 66 11.19 -12.42 2.52
C PHE A 66 10.84 -10.93 2.69
N ILE A 67 9.62 -10.50 2.30
CA ILE A 67 9.24 -9.08 2.33
C ILE A 67 9.42 -8.45 3.72
N PRO A 68 9.03 -9.10 4.85
CA PRO A 68 9.25 -8.54 6.18
C PRO A 68 10.74 -8.35 6.57
N THR A 69 11.67 -9.00 5.86
CA THR A 69 13.12 -8.86 6.14
C THR A 69 13.77 -7.65 5.47
N LEU A 70 13.08 -7.00 4.54
CA LEU A 70 13.59 -5.82 3.82
C LEU A 70 13.93 -4.69 4.81
N LYS A 71 15.04 -4.00 4.59
CA LYS A 71 15.55 -2.93 5.47
C LYS A 71 15.37 -1.54 4.90
N GLN A 72 15.32 -1.42 3.59
CA GLN A 72 15.03 -0.17 2.90
C GLN A 72 13.54 0.19 3.01
N PRO A 73 13.15 1.45 2.75
CA PRO A 73 11.75 1.84 2.78
C PRO A 73 10.90 1.03 1.79
N VAL A 74 9.77 0.51 2.28
CA VAL A 74 8.80 -0.28 1.51
C VAL A 74 7.44 0.42 1.58
N LEU A 75 6.78 0.63 0.42
CA LEU A 75 5.44 1.22 0.33
C LEU A 75 4.41 0.20 -0.16
N GLY A 76 3.51 -0.21 0.72
CA GLY A 76 2.31 -0.99 0.37
C GLY A 76 1.20 -0.11 -0.18
N ILE A 77 0.59 -0.49 -1.31
CA ILE A 77 -0.50 0.27 -1.94
C ILE A 77 -1.77 -0.60 -2.00
N CYS A 78 -2.86 -0.10 -1.45
CA CYS A 78 -4.20 -0.70 -1.42
C CYS A 78 -4.17 -2.14 -0.87
N LEU A 79 -4.36 -3.16 -1.69
CA LEU A 79 -4.23 -4.56 -1.24
C LEU A 79 -2.83 -4.84 -0.67
N GLY A 80 -1.77 -4.20 -1.19
CA GLY A 80 -0.43 -4.31 -0.62
C GLY A 80 -0.35 -3.86 0.84
N MET A 81 -1.07 -2.79 1.23
CA MET A 81 -1.23 -2.40 2.64
C MET A 81 -1.92 -3.49 3.45
N GLN A 82 -3.02 -4.03 2.93
CA GLN A 82 -3.81 -5.06 3.63
C GLN A 82 -3.02 -6.36 3.82
N LEU A 83 -2.22 -6.76 2.82
CA LEU A 83 -1.35 -7.93 2.91
C LEU A 83 -0.19 -7.75 3.90
N MET A 84 0.23 -6.52 4.19
CA MET A 84 1.21 -6.23 5.25
C MET A 84 0.64 -6.40 6.66
N CYS A 85 -0.68 -6.43 6.83
CA CYS A 85 -1.35 -6.66 8.11
C CYS A 85 -1.24 -8.12 8.55
N ARG A 86 -1.64 -8.40 9.80
CA ARG A 86 -1.59 -9.75 10.39
C ARG A 86 -2.56 -10.71 9.70
N HIS A 87 -3.80 -10.28 9.52
CA HIS A 87 -4.89 -11.10 8.99
C HIS A 87 -5.88 -10.24 8.20
N THR A 88 -6.62 -10.84 7.28
CA THR A 88 -7.70 -10.16 6.55
C THR A 88 -8.96 -11.02 6.47
N GLU A 89 -10.12 -10.40 6.73
CA GLU A 89 -11.44 -11.03 6.48
C GLU A 89 -11.68 -11.32 4.99
N GLU A 90 -10.89 -10.74 4.06
CA GLU A 90 -10.98 -11.07 2.65
C GLU A 90 -10.36 -12.42 2.34
N GLY A 91 -11.19 -13.45 2.29
CA GLY A 91 -10.77 -14.83 2.07
C GLY A 91 -10.24 -15.53 3.32
N ASP A 92 -10.38 -14.90 4.50
CA ASP A 92 -10.00 -15.46 5.82
C ASP A 92 -8.55 -15.99 5.77
N VAL A 93 -7.59 -15.08 5.53
CA VAL A 93 -6.20 -15.44 5.28
C VAL A 93 -5.22 -14.58 6.09
N ASP A 94 -4.17 -15.21 6.60
CA ASP A 94 -3.07 -14.52 7.26
C ASP A 94 -2.24 -13.73 6.26
N GLY A 95 -1.86 -12.51 6.64
CA GLY A 95 -0.97 -11.65 5.87
C GLY A 95 0.49 -11.78 6.29
N LEU A 96 1.29 -10.75 6.01
CA LEU A 96 2.73 -10.72 6.29
C LEU A 96 3.06 -10.40 7.76
N GLY A 97 2.10 -9.97 8.58
CA GLY A 97 2.28 -9.69 10.01
C GLY A 97 3.20 -8.51 10.33
N ILE A 98 3.45 -7.61 9.37
CA ILE A 98 4.26 -6.40 9.58
C ILE A 98 3.53 -5.44 10.50
N PHE A 99 2.24 -5.20 10.25
CA PHE A 99 1.33 -4.47 11.13
C PHE A 99 0.48 -5.48 11.92
N ASP A 100 0.50 -5.38 13.26
CA ASP A 100 -0.26 -6.28 14.14
C ASP A 100 -1.72 -5.83 14.26
N VAL A 101 -2.44 -5.89 13.15
CA VAL A 101 -3.84 -5.48 13.02
C VAL A 101 -4.55 -6.33 11.97
N ASP A 102 -5.84 -6.56 12.16
CA ASP A 102 -6.69 -7.27 11.22
C ASP A 102 -7.37 -6.31 10.26
N VAL A 103 -7.48 -6.72 9.01
CA VAL A 103 -8.24 -6.04 7.96
C VAL A 103 -9.69 -6.51 8.01
N LEU A 104 -10.61 -5.59 8.20
CA LEU A 104 -12.03 -5.84 8.40
C LEU A 104 -12.84 -5.49 7.17
N ARG A 105 -13.96 -6.18 6.95
CA ARG A 105 -14.92 -5.84 5.92
C ARG A 105 -15.83 -4.70 6.36
N PHE A 106 -16.11 -3.76 5.47
CA PHE A 106 -17.18 -2.79 5.71
C PHE A 106 -18.51 -3.48 5.88
N LYS A 107 -19.22 -3.17 7.00
CA LYS A 107 -20.53 -3.73 7.35
C LYS A 107 -21.49 -2.59 7.66
N GLY A 108 -22.71 -2.62 7.11
CA GLY A 108 -23.74 -1.60 7.32
C GLY A 108 -24.57 -1.35 6.07
N ASP A 109 -25.56 -0.46 6.21
CA ASP A 109 -26.47 -0.07 5.13
C ASP A 109 -25.92 1.15 4.38
N PHE A 110 -24.82 0.98 3.68
CA PHE A 110 -24.18 1.99 2.83
C PHE A 110 -23.45 1.32 1.67
N LYS A 111 -23.07 2.12 0.67
CA LYS A 111 -22.44 1.57 -0.54
C LYS A 111 -21.07 0.98 -0.27
N VAL A 112 -20.87 -0.29 -0.63
CA VAL A 112 -19.56 -0.97 -0.64
C VAL A 112 -19.32 -1.48 -2.07
N PRO A 113 -18.14 -1.28 -2.65
CA PRO A 113 -16.92 -0.70 -2.08
C PRO A 113 -16.99 0.81 -1.83
N HIS A 114 -16.17 1.31 -0.89
CA HIS A 114 -15.75 2.71 -0.86
C HIS A 114 -14.98 2.99 -2.15
N MET A 115 -15.56 3.75 -3.04
CA MET A 115 -15.00 4.06 -4.36
C MET A 115 -15.18 5.52 -4.70
N GLY A 116 -14.09 6.23 -4.90
CA GLY A 116 -14.08 7.64 -5.26
C GLY A 116 -12.98 8.42 -4.54
N TRP A 117 -13.09 9.74 -4.65
CA TRP A 117 -12.20 10.71 -4.03
C TRP A 117 -12.65 10.99 -2.60
N ASN A 118 -11.71 11.04 -1.67
CA ASN A 118 -11.98 11.35 -0.27
C ASN A 118 -10.76 12.02 0.38
N GLY A 119 -11.02 12.86 1.39
CA GLY A 119 -10.00 13.62 2.10
C GLY A 119 -9.21 12.78 3.10
N LEU A 120 -8.00 13.23 3.38
CA LEU A 120 -7.15 12.69 4.45
C LEU A 120 -7.22 13.61 5.67
N LEU A 121 -7.36 13.02 6.84
CA LEU A 121 -7.27 13.69 8.13
C LEU A 121 -5.95 13.33 8.79
N GLU A 122 -5.32 14.30 9.48
CA GLU A 122 -4.12 14.10 10.29
C GLU A 122 -2.90 13.50 9.55
N GLY A 123 -2.71 13.86 8.27
CA GLY A 123 -1.62 13.33 7.47
C GLY A 123 -0.24 13.73 7.98
N ARG A 124 0.64 12.74 8.23
CA ARG A 124 2.03 12.92 8.65
C ARG A 124 2.98 12.04 7.83
N SER A 125 4.29 12.23 8.00
CA SER A 125 5.33 11.44 7.32
C SER A 125 5.31 11.62 5.80
N ILE A 126 5.04 10.58 5.02
CA ILE A 126 4.93 10.67 3.55
C ILE A 126 3.68 11.43 3.09
N LEU A 127 2.76 11.73 4.00
CA LEU A 127 1.49 12.43 3.74
C LEU A 127 1.53 13.91 4.16
N GLU A 128 2.69 14.45 4.51
CA GLU A 128 2.84 15.85 4.84
C GLU A 128 2.55 16.74 3.62
N ASN A 129 1.82 17.83 3.86
CA ASN A 129 1.43 18.83 2.83
C ASN A 129 0.53 18.25 1.71
N ILE A 130 -0.33 17.30 2.04
CA ILE A 130 -1.36 16.79 1.13
C ILE A 130 -2.67 17.52 1.44
N GLU A 131 -3.06 18.41 0.52
CA GLU A 131 -4.22 19.30 0.69
C GLU A 131 -5.48 18.84 -0.06
N ASN A 132 -5.32 17.99 -1.07
CA ASN A 132 -6.42 17.53 -1.90
C ASN A 132 -6.76 16.07 -1.60
N ASP A 133 -7.95 15.66 -2.10
CA ASP A 133 -8.43 14.30 -1.99
C ASP A 133 -7.52 13.29 -2.67
N VAL A 134 -7.64 12.03 -2.24
CA VAL A 134 -7.01 10.86 -2.83
C VAL A 134 -8.05 9.84 -3.28
N TYR A 135 -7.70 8.95 -4.20
CA TYR A 135 -8.62 8.01 -4.81
C TYR A 135 -8.62 6.66 -4.08
N PHE A 136 -9.79 6.26 -3.59
CA PHE A 136 -10.04 4.98 -2.93
C PHE A 136 -10.86 4.04 -3.82
N VAL A 137 -10.60 2.74 -3.71
CA VAL A 137 -11.46 1.65 -4.20
C VAL A 137 -11.20 0.39 -3.39
N HIS A 138 -11.99 0.15 -2.34
CA HIS A 138 -11.81 -1.00 -1.45
C HIS A 138 -13.09 -1.36 -0.69
N SER A 139 -13.22 -2.65 -0.32
CA SER A 139 -14.34 -3.18 0.49
C SER A 139 -13.91 -3.58 1.90
N TYR A 140 -12.61 -3.56 2.16
CA TYR A 140 -12.00 -3.91 3.44
C TYR A 140 -11.11 -2.76 3.91
N TYR A 141 -10.95 -2.59 5.20
CA TYR A 141 -10.24 -1.47 5.80
C TYR A 141 -9.45 -1.91 7.03
N VAL A 142 -8.46 -1.12 7.39
CA VAL A 142 -7.71 -1.25 8.64
C VAL A 142 -8.27 -0.27 9.66
N PRO A 143 -8.69 -0.72 10.86
CA PRO A 143 -9.09 0.18 11.95
C PRO A 143 -7.98 1.18 12.31
N VAL A 144 -8.34 2.28 13.00
CA VAL A 144 -7.35 3.22 13.52
C VAL A 144 -6.54 2.54 14.63
N VAL A 145 -5.21 2.54 14.47
CA VAL A 145 -4.23 1.93 15.38
C VAL A 145 -3.06 2.89 15.64
N SER A 146 -2.13 2.51 16.51
CA SER A 146 -0.95 3.34 16.87
C SER A 146 -0.06 3.68 15.67
N GLU A 147 0.01 2.80 14.69
CA GLU A 147 0.78 2.94 13.45
C GLU A 147 0.10 3.81 12.38
N THR A 148 -1.14 4.27 12.63
CA THR A 148 -1.89 5.13 11.71
C THR A 148 -1.21 6.48 11.52
N ILE A 149 -0.93 6.86 10.28
CA ILE A 149 -0.33 8.14 9.90
C ILE A 149 -1.27 9.07 9.13
N ALA A 150 -2.43 8.59 8.72
CA ALA A 150 -3.56 9.38 8.25
C ALA A 150 -4.86 8.60 8.40
N ILE A 151 -5.92 9.33 8.62
CA ILE A 151 -7.29 8.82 8.80
C ILE A 151 -8.15 9.35 7.66
N THR A 152 -9.18 8.61 7.28
CA THR A 152 -10.29 9.11 6.46
C THR A 152 -11.62 8.63 7.04
N ASP A 153 -12.70 9.27 6.67
CA ASP A 153 -14.06 8.90 7.09
C ASP A 153 -14.85 8.34 5.92
N TYR A 154 -15.39 7.15 6.10
CA TYR A 154 -16.39 6.55 5.21
C TYR A 154 -17.31 5.66 6.04
N ASN A 155 -18.39 6.25 6.53
CA ASN A 155 -19.31 5.61 7.49
C ASN A 155 -18.57 5.12 8.75
N GLY A 156 -17.69 5.97 9.27
CA GLY A 156 -16.76 5.71 10.35
C GLY A 156 -15.31 5.89 9.94
N THR A 157 -14.46 6.26 10.88
CA THR A 157 -13.04 6.52 10.64
C THR A 157 -12.24 5.23 10.52
N PHE A 158 -11.27 5.22 9.61
CA PHE A 158 -10.32 4.12 9.44
C PHE A 158 -8.93 4.64 9.02
N SER A 159 -7.93 3.77 9.11
CA SER A 159 -6.57 4.08 8.70
C SER A 159 -6.47 4.23 7.18
N ALA A 160 -6.30 5.45 6.70
CA ALA A 160 -6.00 5.72 5.30
C ALA A 160 -4.55 5.36 4.96
N ALA A 161 -3.65 5.44 5.96
CA ALA A 161 -2.26 5.05 5.80
C ALA A 161 -1.63 4.62 7.14
N LEU A 162 -0.63 3.75 7.04
CA LEU A 162 0.13 3.20 8.17
C LEU A 162 1.63 3.44 7.98
N GLN A 163 2.35 3.47 9.10
CA GLN A 163 3.82 3.42 9.13
C GLN A 163 4.31 2.66 10.36
N LYS A 164 5.24 1.73 10.14
CA LYS A 164 6.01 1.06 11.20
C LYS A 164 7.42 0.82 10.67
N ASP A 165 8.42 1.32 11.41
CA ASP A 165 9.82 1.24 11.01
C ASP A 165 10.05 1.75 9.57
N ASN A 166 10.56 0.90 8.68
CA ASN A 166 10.79 1.18 7.26
C ASN A 166 9.58 0.85 6.36
N PHE A 167 8.47 0.36 6.92
CA PHE A 167 7.27 0.02 6.17
C PHE A 167 6.25 1.16 6.21
N TYR A 168 5.85 1.60 5.04
CA TYR A 168 4.80 2.58 4.78
C TYR A 168 3.68 1.88 4.02
N ALA A 169 2.45 2.29 4.24
CA ALA A 169 1.33 1.73 3.49
C ALA A 169 0.19 2.74 3.35
N CYS A 170 -0.54 2.69 2.24
CA CYS A 170 -1.72 3.50 2.00
C CYS A 170 -2.87 2.66 1.42
N GLN A 171 -4.10 2.93 1.87
CA GLN A 171 -5.31 2.26 1.40
C GLN A 171 -5.77 2.80 0.05
N PHE A 172 -5.51 4.05 -0.23
CA PHE A 172 -5.79 4.70 -1.50
C PHE A 172 -4.71 4.38 -2.55
N HIS A 173 -4.97 4.81 -3.78
CA HIS A 173 -4.07 4.62 -4.91
C HIS A 173 -3.33 5.93 -5.24
N PRO A 174 -2.11 6.16 -4.74
CA PRO A 174 -1.36 7.38 -5.07
C PRO A 174 -1.13 7.53 -6.58
N GLU A 175 -0.93 6.42 -7.31
CA GLU A 175 -0.76 6.42 -8.77
C GLU A 175 -2.02 6.91 -9.54
N LYS A 176 -3.18 7.00 -8.85
CA LYS A 176 -4.45 7.49 -9.39
C LYS A 176 -4.94 8.78 -8.72
N SER A 177 -4.19 9.32 -7.78
CA SER A 177 -4.61 10.45 -6.93
C SER A 177 -4.10 11.80 -7.42
N GLY A 178 -3.79 11.95 -8.71
CA GLY A 178 -3.41 13.23 -9.31
C GLY A 178 -2.24 13.91 -8.59
N VAL A 179 -2.38 15.22 -8.31
CA VAL A 179 -1.34 16.02 -7.66
C VAL A 179 -1.01 15.52 -6.25
N SER A 180 -2.03 15.14 -5.46
CA SER A 180 -1.83 14.54 -4.13
C SER A 180 -0.99 13.28 -4.22
N GLY A 181 -1.34 12.39 -5.14
CA GLY A 181 -0.61 11.14 -5.35
C GLY A 181 0.82 11.34 -5.77
N GLU A 182 1.08 12.27 -6.70
CA GLU A 182 2.44 12.63 -7.09
C GLU A 182 3.26 13.17 -5.91
N GLN A 183 2.67 14.01 -5.06
CA GLN A 183 3.35 14.56 -3.90
C GLN A 183 3.68 13.45 -2.88
N ILE A 184 2.75 12.51 -2.65
CA ILE A 184 2.97 11.35 -1.76
C ILE A 184 4.12 10.48 -2.28
N LEU A 185 4.12 10.16 -3.58
CA LEU A 185 5.20 9.40 -4.18
C LEU A 185 6.54 10.16 -4.10
N LYS A 186 6.56 11.49 -4.36
CA LYS A 186 7.76 12.33 -4.17
C LYS A 186 8.26 12.31 -2.73
N ASN A 187 7.37 12.35 -1.73
CA ASN A 187 7.74 12.29 -0.33
C ASN A 187 8.33 10.91 0.03
N PHE A 188 7.75 9.82 -0.50
CA PHE A 188 8.29 8.48 -0.32
C PHE A 188 9.66 8.32 -0.99
N LEU A 189 9.85 8.85 -2.21
CA LEU A 189 11.13 8.82 -2.93
C LEU A 189 12.28 9.54 -2.19
N LYS A 190 11.99 10.37 -1.19
CA LYS A 190 13.00 11.06 -0.36
C LYS A 190 13.45 10.24 0.86
N LYS A 191 12.78 9.14 1.19
CA LYS A 191 13.13 8.29 2.32
C LYS A 191 14.38 7.47 1.98
#